data_4289fb5380dfa858632c9c2515ec611d
#
_entry.id   4289fb5380dfa858632c9c2515ec611d
#
_cell.length_a   1.000
_cell.length_b   1.000
_cell.length_c   1.000
_cell.angle_alpha   90.00
_cell.angle_beta   90.00
_cell.angle_gamma   90.00
#
_symmetry.space_group_name_H-M   'P 1'
#
loop_
_entity.id
_entity.type
_entity.pdbx_description
1 polymer ?
#
loop_
_entity_poly.entity_id
_entity_poly.type
_entity_poly.pdbx_seq_one_letter_code
_entity_poly.pdbx_strand_id
1 'polypeptide(L)'
;NNLSPLFFVIFQRDYQVTYGMLSSLILLNFFTQILVDVLCVKFVDRIGYRAAGVTAHLFSTVGLLLLGLLPRALPSPFVGLAVATVVCAIGGGIVEVIVSPIVDSLPSDAKDAKMSLLHSFYSWGQVGVVLLTTLAVRLLGEDLWWVLPLAWAVLPAYNTVCFLRVPLRPTVSQEEKIPLAALAKSKAFLLAMVLMLCAGASELSMSQWSSLFAEQALGLPKVVGDLLGPALFAVFMGLGRTAYGLWGPKLNLYHALLLTGGLCVFCYLGASLFPAPLVSLFCCALCGFSVSLMW
;
A
#
# COMPACT_ATOMS: atom_id res chain seq x y z
N ASN A 1 -3.27 -4.31 -0.75
CA ASN A 1 -1.98 -4.44 -1.46
C ASN A 1 -0.95 -5.25 -0.66
N ASN A 2 -0.85 -5.10 0.66
CA ASN A 2 0.21 -5.68 1.49
C ASN A 2 -0.07 -7.12 1.98
N LEU A 3 -1.20 -7.72 1.61
CA LEU A 3 -1.56 -9.09 1.99
C LEU A 3 -0.88 -10.14 1.09
N SER A 4 -0.96 -9.96 -0.23
CA SER A 4 -0.44 -10.93 -1.19
C SER A 4 1.06 -11.21 -1.05
N PRO A 5 1.94 -10.23 -0.77
CA PRO A 5 3.36 -10.47 -0.56
C PRO A 5 3.69 -11.44 0.56
N LEU A 6 2.85 -11.51 1.60
CA LEU A 6 3.03 -12.45 2.71
C LEU A 6 2.85 -13.93 2.29
N PHE A 7 2.23 -14.16 1.13
CA PHE A 7 1.99 -15.49 0.57
C PHE A 7 2.92 -15.84 -0.59
N PHE A 8 3.90 -14.99 -0.95
CA PHE A 8 4.77 -15.22 -2.11
C PHE A 8 5.53 -16.54 -2.03
N VAL A 9 6.08 -16.89 -0.88
CA VAL A 9 6.76 -18.18 -0.68
C VAL A 9 5.80 -19.34 -0.84
N ILE A 10 4.57 -19.21 -0.32
CA ILE A 10 3.52 -20.21 -0.45
C ILE A 10 3.11 -20.38 -1.93
N PHE A 11 2.98 -19.26 -2.68
CA PHE A 11 2.68 -19.31 -4.12
C PHE A 11 3.79 -19.98 -4.92
N GLN A 12 5.06 -19.78 -4.56
CA GLN A 12 6.18 -20.46 -5.19
C GLN A 12 6.16 -21.96 -4.91
N ARG A 13 5.95 -22.34 -3.65
CA ARG A 13 5.94 -23.73 -3.21
C ARG A 13 4.76 -24.52 -3.79
N ASP A 14 3.54 -23.98 -3.64
CA ASP A 14 2.29 -24.74 -3.91
C ASP A 14 1.86 -24.65 -5.37
N TYR A 15 2.14 -23.52 -6.02
CA TYR A 15 1.71 -23.23 -7.41
C TYR A 15 2.85 -23.08 -8.40
N GLN A 16 4.09 -23.30 -7.95
CA GLN A 16 5.29 -23.17 -8.78
C GLN A 16 5.40 -21.79 -9.48
N VAL A 17 4.91 -20.74 -8.83
CA VAL A 17 4.97 -19.37 -9.34
C VAL A 17 6.43 -18.90 -9.29
N THR A 18 6.98 -18.50 -10.43
CA THR A 18 8.36 -18.01 -10.53
C THR A 18 8.48 -16.57 -10.04
N TYR A 19 9.72 -16.10 -9.76
CA TYR A 19 9.97 -14.69 -9.42
C TYR A 19 9.46 -13.72 -10.48
N GLY A 20 9.63 -14.07 -11.78
CA GLY A 20 9.10 -13.28 -12.88
C GLY A 20 7.57 -13.18 -12.84
N MET A 21 6.88 -14.25 -12.48
CA MET A 21 5.43 -14.26 -12.30
C MET A 21 5.00 -13.42 -11.08
N LEU A 22 5.71 -13.49 -9.95
CA LEU A 22 5.44 -12.64 -8.79
C LEU A 22 5.63 -11.14 -9.14
N SER A 23 6.73 -10.82 -9.83
CA SER A 23 6.98 -9.45 -10.32
C SER A 23 5.87 -8.98 -11.25
N SER A 24 5.35 -9.85 -12.13
CA SER A 24 4.25 -9.51 -13.04
C SER A 24 2.93 -9.27 -12.30
N LEU A 25 2.65 -9.97 -11.19
CA LEU A 25 1.49 -9.68 -10.33
C LEU A 25 1.61 -8.28 -9.69
N ILE A 26 2.80 -7.92 -9.21
CA ILE A 26 3.05 -6.59 -8.63
C ILE A 26 2.88 -5.51 -9.72
N LEU A 27 3.49 -5.70 -10.89
CA LEU A 27 3.33 -4.77 -12.01
C LEU A 27 1.86 -4.64 -12.45
N LEU A 28 1.14 -5.75 -12.53
CA LEU A 28 -0.28 -5.77 -12.89
C LEU A 28 -1.13 -5.00 -11.87
N ASN A 29 -0.84 -5.16 -10.57
CA ASN A 29 -1.50 -4.40 -9.52
C ASN A 29 -1.32 -2.88 -9.72
N PHE A 30 -0.07 -2.42 -9.84
CA PHE A 30 0.19 -0.98 -9.96
C PHE A 30 -0.24 -0.40 -11.31
N PHE A 31 -0.07 -1.15 -12.40
CA PHE A 31 -0.58 -0.73 -13.71
C PHE A 31 -2.11 -0.55 -13.67
N THR A 32 -2.82 -1.48 -13.04
CA THR A 32 -4.27 -1.39 -12.86
C THR A 32 -4.65 -0.18 -12.01
N GLN A 33 -3.92 0.09 -10.90
CA GLN A 33 -4.16 1.27 -10.07
C GLN A 33 -3.97 2.56 -10.86
N ILE A 34 -2.86 2.73 -11.58
CA ILE A 34 -2.61 3.92 -12.42
C ILE A 34 -3.75 4.11 -13.43
N LEU A 35 -4.19 3.04 -14.08
CA LEU A 35 -5.31 3.11 -15.04
C LEU A 35 -6.61 3.57 -14.35
N VAL A 36 -6.89 3.03 -13.17
CA VAL A 36 -8.04 3.41 -12.36
C VAL A 36 -7.94 4.88 -11.92
N ASP A 37 -6.77 5.33 -11.47
CA ASP A 37 -6.54 6.72 -11.06
C ASP A 37 -6.85 7.69 -12.19
N VAL A 38 -6.34 7.42 -13.40
CA VAL A 38 -6.63 8.23 -14.60
C VAL A 38 -8.11 8.23 -14.95
N LEU A 39 -8.78 7.09 -14.84
CA LEU A 39 -10.22 6.99 -15.09
C LEU A 39 -11.04 7.72 -14.02
N CYS A 40 -10.65 7.61 -12.77
CA CYS A 40 -11.34 8.22 -11.62
C CYS A 40 -11.35 9.74 -11.69
N VAL A 41 -10.34 10.39 -12.27
CA VAL A 41 -10.34 11.85 -12.50
C VAL A 41 -11.62 12.34 -13.22
N LYS A 42 -12.21 11.51 -14.09
CA LYS A 42 -13.43 11.85 -14.82
C LYS A 42 -14.69 11.21 -14.23
N PHE A 43 -14.56 10.02 -13.66
CA PHE A 43 -15.71 9.24 -13.22
C PHE A 43 -16.21 9.63 -11.84
N VAL A 44 -15.33 9.88 -10.87
CA VAL A 44 -15.71 10.20 -9.49
C VAL A 44 -16.60 11.44 -9.43
N ASP A 45 -16.28 12.46 -10.20
CA ASP A 45 -17.07 13.68 -10.27
C ASP A 45 -18.50 13.47 -10.82
N ARG A 46 -18.68 12.45 -11.67
CA ARG A 46 -19.99 12.15 -12.30
C ARG A 46 -20.86 11.25 -11.43
N ILE A 47 -20.27 10.20 -10.83
CA ILE A 47 -21.00 9.21 -10.02
C ILE A 47 -21.10 9.63 -8.55
N GLY A 48 -20.25 10.57 -8.12
CA GLY A 48 -20.17 11.04 -6.75
C GLY A 48 -19.35 10.13 -5.82
N TYR A 49 -18.80 10.74 -4.77
CA TYR A 49 -17.88 10.06 -3.84
C TYR A 49 -18.53 8.89 -3.08
N ARG A 50 -19.84 8.93 -2.84
CA ARG A 50 -20.56 7.82 -2.20
C ARG A 50 -20.58 6.58 -3.10
N ALA A 51 -20.99 6.73 -4.35
CA ALA A 51 -21.06 5.62 -5.29
C ALA A 51 -19.64 5.07 -5.57
N ALA A 52 -18.65 5.95 -5.70
CA ALA A 52 -17.25 5.57 -5.85
C ALA A 52 -16.76 4.76 -4.65
N GLY A 53 -17.03 5.20 -3.41
CA GLY A 53 -16.65 4.49 -2.19
C GLY A 53 -17.31 3.11 -2.06
N VAL A 54 -18.60 3.01 -2.34
CA VAL A 54 -19.33 1.73 -2.37
C VAL A 54 -18.72 0.79 -3.41
N THR A 55 -18.48 1.28 -4.63
CA THR A 55 -17.88 0.49 -5.71
C THR A 55 -16.48 0.01 -5.35
N ALA A 56 -15.65 0.88 -4.78
CA ALA A 56 -14.30 0.57 -4.35
C ALA A 56 -14.27 -0.59 -3.36
N HIS A 57 -15.10 -0.52 -2.33
CA HIS A 57 -15.14 -1.56 -1.30
C HIS A 57 -15.80 -2.86 -1.78
N LEU A 58 -16.75 -2.80 -2.72
CA LEU A 58 -17.27 -4.00 -3.39
C LEU A 58 -16.18 -4.71 -4.20
N PHE A 59 -15.41 -3.97 -5.02
CA PHE A 59 -14.28 -4.54 -5.75
C PHE A 59 -13.22 -5.13 -4.81
N SER A 60 -12.89 -4.44 -3.72
CA SER A 60 -11.96 -4.96 -2.71
C SER A 60 -12.46 -6.24 -2.07
N THR A 61 -13.75 -6.30 -1.72
CA THR A 61 -14.38 -7.50 -1.16
C THR A 61 -14.31 -8.66 -2.14
N VAL A 62 -14.81 -8.47 -3.36
CA VAL A 62 -14.81 -9.51 -4.40
C VAL A 62 -13.38 -9.94 -4.72
N GLY A 63 -12.44 -9.01 -4.85
CA GLY A 63 -11.04 -9.31 -5.12
C GLY A 63 -10.39 -10.18 -4.05
N LEU A 64 -10.66 -9.93 -2.77
CA LEU A 64 -10.16 -10.76 -1.67
C LEU A 64 -10.81 -12.16 -1.67
N LEU A 65 -12.11 -12.25 -1.95
CA LEU A 65 -12.77 -13.55 -2.11
C LEU A 65 -12.17 -14.33 -3.28
N LEU A 66 -11.94 -13.68 -4.41
CA LEU A 66 -11.29 -14.30 -5.57
C LEU A 66 -9.85 -14.73 -5.26
N LEU A 67 -9.09 -13.95 -4.48
CA LEU A 67 -7.73 -14.30 -4.08
C LEU A 67 -7.68 -15.61 -3.29
N GLY A 68 -8.63 -15.83 -2.40
CA GLY A 68 -8.71 -17.07 -1.64
C GLY A 68 -9.22 -18.28 -2.45
N LEU A 69 -10.10 -18.06 -3.43
CA LEU A 69 -10.84 -19.14 -4.10
C LEU A 69 -10.31 -19.49 -5.49
N LEU A 70 -10.02 -18.48 -6.34
CA LEU A 70 -9.71 -18.70 -7.75
C LEU A 70 -8.44 -19.51 -8.01
N PRO A 71 -7.32 -19.29 -7.30
CA PRO A 71 -6.08 -20.04 -7.53
C PRO A 71 -6.25 -21.55 -7.32
N ARG A 72 -7.25 -21.93 -6.51
CA ARG A 72 -7.58 -23.34 -6.22
C ARG A 72 -8.63 -23.92 -7.17
N ALA A 73 -9.46 -23.07 -7.76
CA ALA A 73 -10.57 -23.48 -8.63
C ALA A 73 -10.17 -23.57 -10.10
N LEU A 74 -9.18 -22.82 -10.55
CA LEU A 74 -8.78 -22.75 -11.94
C LEU A 74 -7.66 -23.76 -12.28
N PRO A 75 -7.63 -24.27 -13.51
CA PRO A 75 -6.54 -25.14 -13.99
C PRO A 75 -5.17 -24.46 -13.92
N SER A 76 -5.12 -23.13 -14.06
CA SER A 76 -3.92 -22.32 -13.88
C SER A 76 -4.08 -21.42 -12.65
N PRO A 77 -3.44 -21.77 -11.51
CA PRO A 77 -3.49 -20.95 -10.30
C PRO A 77 -3.00 -19.53 -10.52
N PHE A 78 -1.98 -19.33 -11.36
CA PHE A 78 -1.45 -18.01 -11.69
C PHE A 78 -2.49 -17.09 -12.33
N VAL A 79 -3.33 -17.61 -13.24
CA VAL A 79 -4.43 -16.81 -13.81
C VAL A 79 -5.42 -16.40 -12.72
N GLY A 80 -5.70 -17.28 -11.76
CA GLY A 80 -6.54 -16.97 -10.60
C GLY A 80 -5.96 -15.83 -9.75
N LEU A 81 -4.65 -15.88 -9.47
CA LEU A 81 -3.94 -14.83 -8.75
C LEU A 81 -3.98 -13.50 -9.53
N ALA A 82 -3.75 -13.55 -10.85
CA ALA A 82 -3.76 -12.36 -11.70
C ALA A 82 -5.13 -11.68 -11.73
N VAL A 83 -6.20 -12.44 -11.93
CA VAL A 83 -7.58 -11.92 -11.92
C VAL A 83 -7.92 -11.30 -10.56
N ALA A 84 -7.63 -12.02 -9.47
CA ALA A 84 -7.86 -11.51 -8.12
C ALA A 84 -7.08 -10.20 -7.86
N THR A 85 -5.81 -10.13 -8.30
CA THR A 85 -4.97 -8.94 -8.19
C THR A 85 -5.57 -7.75 -8.92
N VAL A 86 -6.04 -7.92 -10.17
CA VAL A 86 -6.70 -6.84 -10.93
C VAL A 86 -7.95 -6.34 -10.21
N VAL A 87 -8.79 -7.25 -9.74
CA VAL A 87 -10.05 -6.87 -9.05
C VAL A 87 -9.76 -6.15 -7.73
N CYS A 88 -8.79 -6.61 -6.94
CA CYS A 88 -8.32 -5.91 -5.74
C CYS A 88 -7.74 -4.53 -6.07
N ALA A 89 -6.93 -4.44 -7.13
CA ALA A 89 -6.28 -3.20 -7.54
C ALA A 89 -7.28 -2.13 -8.01
N ILE A 90 -8.37 -2.53 -8.66
CA ILE A 90 -9.47 -1.60 -8.99
C ILE A 90 -10.05 -1.00 -7.71
N GLY A 91 -10.38 -1.83 -6.72
CA GLY A 91 -10.89 -1.36 -5.44
C GLY A 91 -9.91 -0.44 -4.72
N GLY A 92 -8.64 -0.84 -4.64
CA GLY A 92 -7.57 -0.07 -4.00
C GLY A 92 -7.34 1.29 -4.64
N GLY A 93 -7.25 1.35 -5.99
CA GLY A 93 -7.06 2.60 -6.72
C GLY A 93 -8.23 3.59 -6.50
N ILE A 94 -9.47 3.13 -6.60
CA ILE A 94 -10.62 4.01 -6.31
C ILE A 94 -10.55 4.58 -4.88
N VAL A 95 -10.24 3.75 -3.87
CA VAL A 95 -10.08 4.22 -2.47
C VAL A 95 -9.02 5.31 -2.39
N GLU A 96 -7.86 5.10 -3.00
CA GLU A 96 -6.73 6.02 -2.98
C GLU A 96 -7.10 7.39 -3.52
N VAL A 97 -7.83 7.43 -4.63
CA VAL A 97 -8.29 8.69 -5.26
C VAL A 97 -9.33 9.43 -4.41
N ILE A 98 -10.25 8.72 -3.72
CA ILE A 98 -11.39 9.38 -3.06
C ILE A 98 -11.12 9.78 -1.61
N VAL A 99 -10.19 9.10 -0.91
CA VAL A 99 -10.04 9.27 0.55
C VAL A 99 -9.46 10.63 0.90
N SER A 100 -8.43 11.08 0.22
CA SER A 100 -7.81 12.39 0.47
C SER A 100 -8.77 13.57 0.23
N PRO A 101 -9.50 13.67 -0.89
CA PRO A 101 -10.51 14.71 -1.08
C PRO A 101 -11.65 14.68 -0.05
N ILE A 102 -12.08 13.49 0.38
CA ILE A 102 -13.11 13.37 1.43
C ILE A 102 -12.60 13.98 2.74
N VAL A 103 -11.36 13.66 3.14
CA VAL A 103 -10.77 14.19 4.39
C VAL A 103 -10.52 15.69 4.28
N ASP A 104 -10.03 16.18 3.14
CA ASP A 104 -9.82 17.62 2.90
C ASP A 104 -11.11 18.44 2.95
N SER A 105 -12.25 17.84 2.56
CA SER A 105 -13.57 18.48 2.62
C SER A 105 -14.11 18.65 4.05
N LEU A 106 -13.52 18.00 5.05
CA LEU A 106 -13.95 18.12 6.44
C LEU A 106 -13.52 19.48 7.02
N PRO A 107 -14.41 20.18 7.75
CA PRO A 107 -14.07 21.44 8.37
C PRO A 107 -12.95 21.24 9.40
N SER A 108 -11.86 21.98 9.25
CA SER A 108 -10.71 21.92 10.15
C SER A 108 -9.78 23.09 9.94
N ASP A 109 -9.27 23.63 11.04
CA ASP A 109 -8.19 24.63 11.05
C ASP A 109 -6.80 23.97 10.87
N ALA A 110 -6.72 22.62 10.95
CA ALA A 110 -5.48 21.84 10.86
C ALA A 110 -5.58 20.75 9.76
N LYS A 111 -5.80 21.17 8.52
CA LYS A 111 -5.96 20.25 7.37
C LYS A 111 -4.75 19.35 7.15
N ASP A 112 -3.53 19.92 7.23
CA ASP A 112 -2.28 19.17 7.02
C ASP A 112 -2.09 18.08 8.09
N ALA A 113 -2.44 18.36 9.34
CA ALA A 113 -2.37 17.38 10.42
C ALA A 113 -3.37 16.23 10.20
N LYS A 114 -4.58 16.53 9.73
CA LYS A 114 -5.59 15.49 9.38
C LYS A 114 -5.15 14.65 8.20
N MET A 115 -4.55 15.26 7.19
CA MET A 115 -4.01 14.52 6.03
C MET A 115 -2.86 13.60 6.46
N SER A 116 -1.93 14.08 7.28
CA SER A 116 -0.86 13.27 7.85
C SER A 116 -1.40 12.11 8.70
N LEU A 117 -2.44 12.37 9.50
CA LEU A 117 -3.12 11.32 10.27
C LEU A 117 -3.76 10.28 9.35
N LEU A 118 -4.44 10.70 8.27
CA LEU A 118 -4.99 9.79 7.27
C LEU A 118 -3.92 8.84 6.72
N HIS A 119 -2.79 9.40 6.29
CA HIS A 119 -1.68 8.60 5.76
C HIS A 119 -1.01 7.70 6.82
N SER A 120 -1.05 8.09 8.10
CA SER A 120 -0.56 7.22 9.17
C SER A 120 -1.43 5.97 9.36
N PHE A 121 -2.75 6.06 9.16
CA PHE A 121 -3.64 4.89 9.22
C PHE A 121 -3.32 3.84 8.18
N TYR A 122 -2.82 4.22 7.00
CA TYR A 122 -2.31 3.26 6.03
C TYR A 122 -1.19 2.40 6.63
N SER A 123 -0.21 3.05 7.26
CA SER A 123 0.92 2.35 7.88
C SER A 123 0.50 1.46 9.05
N TRP A 124 -0.36 1.95 9.93
CA TRP A 124 -0.89 1.16 11.05
C TRP A 124 -1.78 0.01 10.58
N GLY A 125 -2.55 0.22 9.50
CA GLY A 125 -3.31 -0.83 8.83
C GLY A 125 -2.40 -1.93 8.27
N GLN A 126 -1.26 -1.56 7.67
CA GLN A 126 -0.25 -2.52 7.20
C GLN A 126 0.32 -3.33 8.37
N VAL A 127 0.68 -2.70 9.50
CA VAL A 127 1.13 -3.40 10.72
C VAL A 127 0.08 -4.42 11.15
N GLY A 128 -1.19 -4.01 11.25
CA GLY A 128 -2.28 -4.90 11.64
C GLY A 128 -2.45 -6.09 10.69
N VAL A 129 -2.43 -5.85 9.38
CA VAL A 129 -2.55 -6.92 8.37
C VAL A 129 -1.38 -7.90 8.49
N VAL A 130 -0.14 -7.42 8.58
CA VAL A 130 1.03 -8.31 8.66
C VAL A 130 0.99 -9.11 9.95
N LEU A 131 0.82 -8.48 11.11
CA LEU A 131 0.83 -9.17 12.41
C LEU A 131 -0.27 -10.22 12.52
N LEU A 132 -1.51 -9.85 12.18
CA LEU A 132 -2.65 -10.77 12.29
C LEU A 132 -2.57 -11.91 11.27
N THR A 133 -2.11 -11.62 10.04
CA THR A 133 -1.95 -12.65 9.02
C THR A 133 -0.81 -13.61 9.39
N THR A 134 0.34 -13.10 9.83
CA THR A 134 1.47 -13.94 10.27
C THR A 134 1.08 -14.82 11.48
N LEU A 135 0.38 -14.24 12.45
CA LEU A 135 -0.15 -14.99 13.59
C LEU A 135 -1.12 -16.09 13.13
N ALA A 136 -2.04 -15.77 12.23
CA ALA A 136 -3.01 -16.72 11.72
C ALA A 136 -2.33 -17.86 10.92
N VAL A 137 -1.34 -17.55 10.07
CA VAL A 137 -0.54 -18.57 9.36
C VAL A 137 0.19 -19.47 10.35
N ARG A 138 0.73 -18.90 11.42
CA ARG A 138 1.41 -19.70 12.47
C ARG A 138 0.46 -20.63 13.22
N LEU A 139 -0.77 -20.20 13.49
CA LEU A 139 -1.75 -20.98 14.27
C LEU A 139 -2.50 -22.00 13.40
N LEU A 140 -2.86 -21.63 12.19
CA LEU A 140 -3.68 -22.46 11.28
C LEU A 140 -2.84 -23.34 10.34
N GLY A 141 -1.55 -23.02 10.19
CA GLY A 141 -0.68 -23.61 9.19
C GLY A 141 -0.77 -22.92 7.82
N GLU A 142 0.29 -23.07 7.03
CA GLU A 142 0.41 -22.44 5.71
C GLU A 142 -0.60 -23.00 4.70
N ASP A 143 -1.07 -24.22 4.86
CA ASP A 143 -2.03 -24.88 3.96
C ASP A 143 -3.41 -24.20 3.95
N LEU A 144 -3.73 -23.49 5.02
CA LEU A 144 -4.97 -22.73 5.16
C LEU A 144 -4.85 -21.25 4.81
N TRP A 145 -3.77 -20.83 4.14
CA TRP A 145 -3.52 -19.43 3.76
C TRP A 145 -4.72 -18.81 3.01
N TRP A 146 -5.43 -19.60 2.21
CA TRP A 146 -6.56 -19.15 1.39
C TRP A 146 -7.76 -18.65 2.21
N VAL A 147 -7.90 -19.10 3.45
CA VAL A 147 -8.97 -18.63 4.36
C VAL A 147 -8.72 -17.19 4.79
N LEU A 148 -7.47 -16.74 4.84
CA LEU A 148 -7.11 -15.42 5.34
C LEU A 148 -7.64 -14.28 4.46
N PRO A 149 -7.51 -14.31 3.12
CA PRO A 149 -8.17 -13.33 2.27
C PRO A 149 -9.70 -13.30 2.45
N LEU A 150 -10.35 -14.45 2.68
CA LEU A 150 -11.79 -14.50 2.94
C LEU A 150 -12.15 -13.80 4.25
N ALA A 151 -11.38 -14.02 5.31
CA ALA A 151 -11.56 -13.34 6.58
C ALA A 151 -11.34 -11.82 6.43
N TRP A 152 -10.29 -11.39 5.73
CA TRP A 152 -10.02 -9.98 5.47
C TRP A 152 -11.10 -9.31 4.61
N ALA A 153 -11.82 -10.04 3.76
CA ALA A 153 -12.90 -9.53 2.93
C ALA A 153 -14.07 -8.94 3.75
N VAL A 154 -14.21 -9.34 5.02
CA VAL A 154 -15.24 -8.82 5.93
C VAL A 154 -15.09 -7.31 6.15
N LEU A 155 -13.85 -6.78 6.21
CA LEU A 155 -13.61 -5.36 6.43
C LEU A 155 -14.12 -4.47 5.28
N PRO A 156 -13.73 -4.69 4.02
CA PRO A 156 -14.29 -3.89 2.94
C PRO A 156 -15.79 -4.14 2.73
N ALA A 157 -16.31 -5.33 3.00
CA ALA A 157 -17.75 -5.57 2.99
C ALA A 157 -18.49 -4.70 4.02
N TYR A 158 -17.97 -4.60 5.25
CA TYR A 158 -18.49 -3.70 6.27
C TYR A 158 -18.38 -2.23 5.83
N ASN A 159 -17.24 -1.81 5.28
CA ASN A 159 -17.05 -0.46 4.77
C ASN A 159 -18.00 -0.11 3.63
N THR A 160 -18.40 -1.08 2.79
CA THR A 160 -19.44 -0.88 1.78
C THR A 160 -20.74 -0.39 2.42
N VAL A 161 -21.17 -1.04 3.51
CA VAL A 161 -22.37 -0.62 4.26
C VAL A 161 -22.19 0.74 4.92
N CYS A 162 -20.99 1.03 5.45
CA CYS A 162 -20.68 2.34 6.02
C CYS A 162 -20.80 3.44 4.97
N PHE A 163 -20.23 3.28 3.78
CA PHE A 163 -20.31 4.28 2.70
C PHE A 163 -21.73 4.52 2.17
N LEU A 164 -22.60 3.54 2.27
CA LEU A 164 -24.03 3.73 1.96
C LEU A 164 -24.73 4.69 2.93
N ARG A 165 -24.27 4.78 4.19
CA ARG A 165 -24.96 5.49 5.29
C ARG A 165 -24.30 6.80 5.71
N VAL A 166 -22.95 6.91 5.58
CA VAL A 166 -22.21 8.09 6.05
C VAL A 166 -22.59 9.33 5.23
N PRO A 167 -22.89 10.47 5.85
CA PRO A 167 -23.08 11.73 5.12
C PRO A 167 -21.74 12.23 4.58
N LEU A 168 -21.63 12.36 3.24
CA LEU A 168 -20.47 12.93 2.58
C LEU A 168 -20.80 14.36 2.15
N ARG A 169 -19.85 15.28 2.32
CA ARG A 169 -19.95 16.66 1.87
C ARG A 169 -19.48 16.79 0.41
N PRO A 170 -19.98 17.79 -0.33
CA PRO A 170 -19.40 18.16 -1.63
C PRO A 170 -17.93 18.52 -1.46
N THR A 171 -17.06 18.01 -2.34
CA THR A 171 -15.62 18.10 -2.15
C THR A 171 -14.98 19.32 -2.80
N VAL A 172 -15.25 19.66 -4.05
CA VAL A 172 -14.62 20.81 -4.73
C VAL A 172 -15.60 21.50 -5.66
N SER A 173 -15.60 22.84 -5.68
CA SER A 173 -16.34 23.62 -6.68
C SER A 173 -15.69 23.47 -8.06
N GLN A 174 -16.51 23.47 -9.12
CA GLN A 174 -16.04 23.34 -10.50
C GLN A 174 -15.11 24.51 -10.92
N GLU A 175 -15.23 25.65 -10.27
CA GLU A 175 -14.49 26.89 -10.57
C GLU A 175 -13.02 26.83 -10.14
N GLU A 176 -12.65 25.89 -9.23
CA GLU A 176 -11.27 25.75 -8.71
C GLU A 176 -10.44 24.70 -9.45
N LYS A 177 -10.97 24.08 -10.49
CA LYS A 177 -10.27 23.00 -11.22
C LYS A 177 -9.22 23.55 -12.19
N ILE A 178 -7.96 23.18 -11.96
CA ILE A 178 -6.86 23.48 -12.89
C ILE A 178 -6.81 22.39 -13.97
N PRO A 179 -6.82 22.73 -15.27
CA PRO A 179 -6.70 21.74 -16.34
C PRO A 179 -5.39 20.96 -16.25
N LEU A 180 -5.46 19.63 -16.42
CA LEU A 180 -4.27 18.76 -16.38
C LEU A 180 -3.17 19.20 -17.37
N ALA A 181 -3.56 19.71 -18.54
CA ALA A 181 -2.63 20.24 -19.54
C ALA A 181 -1.84 21.48 -19.04
N ALA A 182 -2.42 22.27 -18.13
CA ALA A 182 -1.71 23.40 -17.51
C ALA A 182 -0.73 22.91 -16.45
N LEU A 183 -1.12 21.92 -15.64
CA LEU A 183 -0.24 21.29 -14.66
C LEU A 183 0.96 20.60 -15.32
N ALA A 184 0.74 19.87 -16.42
CA ALA A 184 1.81 19.19 -17.16
C ALA A 184 2.86 20.13 -17.77
N LYS A 185 2.59 21.44 -17.88
CA LYS A 185 3.55 22.47 -18.31
C LYS A 185 4.36 23.05 -17.14
N SER A 186 3.94 22.83 -15.92
CA SER A 186 4.63 23.33 -14.73
C SER A 186 5.85 22.47 -14.38
N LYS A 187 7.04 23.08 -14.38
CA LYS A 187 8.28 22.38 -13.98
C LYS A 187 8.22 21.88 -12.54
N ALA A 188 7.59 22.62 -11.63
CA ALA A 188 7.41 22.22 -10.25
C ALA A 188 6.52 20.98 -10.14
N PHE A 189 5.44 20.91 -10.90
CA PHE A 189 4.56 19.74 -10.95
C PHE A 189 5.30 18.51 -11.48
N LEU A 190 6.04 18.65 -12.58
CA LEU A 190 6.82 17.54 -13.15
C LEU A 190 7.91 17.05 -12.20
N LEU A 191 8.60 17.96 -11.51
CA LEU A 191 9.58 17.59 -10.47
C LEU A 191 8.91 16.83 -9.32
N ALA A 192 7.77 17.33 -8.82
CA ALA A 192 7.00 16.64 -7.78
C ALA A 192 6.58 15.24 -8.21
N MET A 193 6.12 15.06 -9.46
CA MET A 193 5.79 13.74 -10.03
C MET A 193 6.99 12.78 -10.01
N VAL A 194 8.17 13.26 -10.39
CA VAL A 194 9.40 12.43 -10.35
C VAL A 194 9.77 12.07 -8.91
N LEU A 195 9.69 13.02 -7.97
CA LEU A 195 9.96 12.76 -6.56
C LEU A 195 8.98 11.74 -5.98
N MET A 196 7.68 11.86 -6.29
CA MET A 196 6.65 10.91 -5.87
C MET A 196 6.89 9.52 -6.46
N LEU A 197 7.30 9.43 -7.73
CA LEU A 197 7.66 8.15 -8.36
C LEU A 197 8.84 7.48 -7.63
N CYS A 198 9.90 8.25 -7.32
CA CYS A 198 11.04 7.75 -6.58
C CYS A 198 10.67 7.32 -5.14
N ALA A 199 9.83 8.10 -4.46
CA ALA A 199 9.34 7.77 -3.13
C ALA A 199 8.55 6.46 -3.13
N GLY A 200 7.56 6.34 -4.04
CA GLY A 200 6.76 5.14 -4.19
C GLY A 200 7.57 3.91 -4.56
N ALA A 201 8.51 4.03 -5.51
CA ALA A 201 9.40 2.95 -5.87
C ALA A 201 10.25 2.48 -4.68
N SER A 202 10.78 3.42 -3.88
CA SER A 202 11.58 3.09 -2.69
C SER A 202 10.74 2.42 -1.60
N GLU A 203 9.53 2.93 -1.32
CA GLU A 203 8.63 2.34 -0.34
C GLU A 203 8.20 0.93 -0.76
N LEU A 204 7.70 0.79 -1.98
CA LEU A 204 7.08 -0.44 -2.44
C LEU A 204 8.10 -1.56 -2.67
N SER A 205 9.28 -1.24 -3.19
CA SER A 205 10.34 -2.24 -3.35
C SER A 205 10.72 -2.86 -2.02
N MET A 206 10.87 -2.06 -0.97
CA MET A 206 11.22 -2.57 0.35
C MET A 206 10.05 -3.31 1.01
N SER A 207 8.86 -2.72 1.03
CA SER A 207 7.70 -3.29 1.72
C SER A 207 7.20 -4.59 1.08
N GLN A 208 7.27 -4.72 -0.25
CA GLN A 208 6.77 -5.89 -0.99
C GLN A 208 7.73 -7.08 -0.94
N TRP A 209 9.03 -6.84 -0.92
CA TRP A 209 10.03 -7.88 -1.09
C TRP A 209 10.77 -8.26 0.20
N SER A 210 10.66 -7.49 1.29
CA SER A 210 11.45 -7.71 2.51
C SER A 210 11.18 -9.05 3.18
N SER A 211 9.94 -9.55 3.19
CA SER A 211 9.63 -10.88 3.74
C SER A 211 10.27 -11.99 2.90
N LEU A 212 10.05 -11.96 1.58
CA LEU A 212 10.65 -12.94 0.66
C LEU A 212 12.19 -12.90 0.69
N PHE A 213 12.76 -11.71 0.74
CA PHE A 213 14.21 -11.51 0.89
C PHE A 213 14.74 -12.13 2.18
N ALA A 214 14.04 -11.93 3.31
CA ALA A 214 14.43 -12.51 4.57
C ALA A 214 14.42 -14.05 4.54
N GLU A 215 13.42 -14.66 3.92
CA GLU A 215 13.30 -16.10 3.82
C GLU A 215 14.30 -16.71 2.83
N GLN A 216 14.37 -16.15 1.61
CA GLN A 216 15.10 -16.79 0.50
C GLN A 216 16.59 -16.40 0.45
N ALA A 217 16.92 -15.13 0.76
CA ALA A 217 18.28 -14.65 0.70
C ALA A 217 19.02 -14.73 2.04
N LEU A 218 18.32 -14.50 3.16
CA LEU A 218 18.91 -14.50 4.49
C LEU A 218 18.68 -15.81 5.25
N GLY A 219 17.87 -16.73 4.73
CA GLY A 219 17.61 -18.03 5.35
C GLY A 219 16.85 -17.95 6.70
N LEU A 220 16.10 -16.87 6.93
CA LEU A 220 15.38 -16.65 8.17
C LEU A 220 14.00 -17.32 8.14
N PRO A 221 13.48 -17.77 9.30
CA PRO A 221 12.13 -18.28 9.38
C PRO A 221 11.10 -17.23 8.92
N LYS A 222 10.04 -17.67 8.24
CA LYS A 222 8.96 -16.81 7.71
C LYS A 222 8.46 -15.80 8.75
N VAL A 223 8.15 -16.26 9.95
CA VAL A 223 7.65 -15.39 11.03
C VAL A 223 8.62 -14.24 11.34
N VAL A 224 9.93 -14.52 11.35
CA VAL A 224 10.96 -13.49 11.57
C VAL A 224 11.04 -12.55 10.38
N GLY A 225 10.97 -13.08 9.16
CA GLY A 225 10.95 -12.31 7.93
C GLY A 225 9.76 -11.33 7.87
N ASP A 226 8.56 -11.82 8.18
CA ASP A 226 7.34 -11.00 8.19
C ASP A 226 7.37 -9.90 9.28
N LEU A 227 7.84 -10.25 10.48
CA LEU A 227 7.86 -9.32 11.61
C LEU A 227 8.94 -8.25 11.49
N LEU A 228 10.17 -8.63 11.15
CA LEU A 228 11.30 -7.71 11.09
C LEU A 228 11.44 -7.03 9.72
N GLY A 229 10.83 -7.57 8.66
CA GLY A 229 10.71 -6.95 7.35
C GLY A 229 9.51 -6.01 7.27
N PRO A 230 8.41 -6.43 6.65
CA PRO A 230 7.29 -5.54 6.34
C PRO A 230 6.55 -4.99 7.56
N ALA A 231 6.46 -5.74 8.69
CA ALA A 231 5.77 -5.21 9.88
C ALA A 231 6.57 -4.11 10.55
N LEU A 232 7.86 -4.33 10.81
CA LEU A 232 8.72 -3.32 11.45
C LEU A 232 8.95 -2.12 10.52
N PHE A 233 9.06 -2.33 9.19
CA PHE A 233 9.03 -1.27 8.18
C PHE A 233 7.79 -0.39 8.34
N ALA A 234 6.61 -0.98 8.43
CA ALA A 234 5.36 -0.25 8.57
C ALA A 234 5.26 0.49 9.93
N VAL A 235 5.80 -0.08 11.00
CA VAL A 235 5.90 0.60 12.31
C VAL A 235 6.78 1.86 12.18
N PHE A 236 7.98 1.75 11.62
CA PHE A 236 8.86 2.90 11.44
C PHE A 236 8.25 3.97 10.53
N MET A 237 7.55 3.54 9.46
CA MET A 237 6.84 4.46 8.58
C MET A 237 5.69 5.16 9.32
N GLY A 238 4.89 4.42 10.09
CA GLY A 238 3.81 4.99 10.92
C GLY A 238 4.33 5.96 11.97
N LEU A 239 5.43 5.64 12.65
CA LEU A 239 6.07 6.52 13.61
C LEU A 239 6.57 7.81 12.95
N GLY A 240 7.23 7.72 11.78
CA GLY A 240 7.71 8.88 11.06
C GLY A 240 6.58 9.81 10.62
N ARG A 241 5.50 9.26 10.04
CA ARG A 241 4.30 10.03 9.66
C ARG A 241 3.59 10.66 10.86
N THR A 242 3.47 9.94 11.96
CA THR A 242 2.90 10.46 13.20
C THR A 242 3.78 11.58 13.78
N ALA A 243 5.10 11.39 13.81
CA ALA A 243 6.05 12.39 14.26
C ALA A 243 5.96 13.67 13.42
N TYR A 244 5.87 13.54 12.09
CA TYR A 244 5.69 14.70 11.22
C TYR A 244 4.34 15.40 11.47
N GLY A 245 3.26 14.66 11.67
CA GLY A 245 1.96 15.23 12.04
C GLY A 245 2.01 16.07 13.31
N LEU A 246 2.84 15.69 14.29
CA LEU A 246 2.97 16.37 15.58
C LEU A 246 3.98 17.54 15.54
N TRP A 247 5.09 17.37 14.84
CA TRP A 247 6.23 18.32 14.87
C TRP A 247 6.55 18.96 13.52
N GLY A 248 5.87 18.57 12.45
CA GLY A 248 6.09 19.05 11.08
C GLY A 248 6.19 20.57 10.94
N PRO A 249 5.30 21.38 11.59
CA PRO A 249 5.38 22.84 11.52
C PRO A 249 6.69 23.44 12.08
N LYS A 250 7.44 22.68 12.88
CA LYS A 250 8.73 23.08 13.46
C LYS A 250 9.93 22.61 12.63
N LEU A 251 9.70 21.76 11.63
CA LEU A 251 10.76 21.15 10.82
C LEU A 251 10.94 21.91 9.50
N ASN A 252 12.18 22.11 9.10
CA ASN A 252 12.47 22.58 7.75
C ASN A 252 12.30 21.40 6.79
N LEU A 253 11.24 21.43 5.98
CA LEU A 253 10.88 20.34 5.05
C LEU A 253 12.02 19.97 4.10
N TYR A 254 12.77 20.96 3.58
CA TYR A 254 13.89 20.71 2.67
C TYR A 254 14.99 19.86 3.32
N HIS A 255 15.42 20.23 4.53
CA HIS A 255 16.42 19.45 5.26
C HIS A 255 15.89 18.07 5.67
N ALA A 256 14.62 17.99 6.07
CA ALA A 256 14.00 16.71 6.42
C ALA A 256 13.99 15.75 5.22
N LEU A 257 13.60 16.22 4.02
CA LEU A 257 13.61 15.42 2.80
C LEU A 257 15.02 14.98 2.37
N LEU A 258 16.02 15.87 2.50
CA LEU A 258 17.42 15.50 2.20
C LEU A 258 17.95 14.42 3.15
N LEU A 259 17.68 14.59 4.46
CA LEU A 259 18.12 13.61 5.46
C LEU A 259 17.43 12.25 5.27
N THR A 260 16.13 12.25 5.05
CA THR A 260 15.37 11.00 4.83
C THR A 260 15.73 10.35 3.50
N GLY A 261 15.98 11.13 2.44
CA GLY A 261 16.49 10.61 1.17
C GLY A 261 17.88 9.97 1.32
N GLY A 262 18.79 10.64 2.03
CA GLY A 262 20.12 10.09 2.34
C GLY A 262 20.03 8.81 3.20
N LEU A 263 19.14 8.81 4.20
CA LEU A 263 18.87 7.62 5.02
C LEU A 263 18.31 6.47 4.17
N CYS A 264 17.43 6.75 3.19
CA CYS A 264 16.90 5.74 2.28
C CYS A 264 18.03 5.05 1.49
N VAL A 265 18.93 5.83 0.89
CA VAL A 265 20.11 5.30 0.17
C VAL A 265 20.97 4.44 1.11
N PHE A 266 21.22 4.92 2.33
CA PHE A 266 21.98 4.17 3.33
C PHE A 266 21.30 2.84 3.67
N CYS A 267 19.97 2.83 3.86
CA CYS A 267 19.21 1.62 4.14
C CYS A 267 19.28 0.58 3.00
N TYR A 268 19.17 1.03 1.75
CA TYR A 268 19.29 0.14 0.59
C TYR A 268 20.70 -0.44 0.44
N LEU A 269 21.75 0.37 0.63
CA LEU A 269 23.13 -0.10 0.62
C LEU A 269 23.38 -1.05 1.80
N GLY A 270 22.87 -0.71 2.99
CA GLY A 270 22.98 -1.55 4.16
C GLY A 270 22.29 -2.90 3.99
N ALA A 271 21.07 -2.93 3.45
CA ALA A 271 20.35 -4.16 3.19
C ALA A 271 21.06 -5.09 2.20
N SER A 272 21.77 -4.51 1.19
CA SER A 272 22.41 -5.27 0.12
C SER A 272 23.86 -5.66 0.40
N LEU A 273 24.61 -4.87 1.16
CA LEU A 273 26.06 -5.05 1.32
C LEU A 273 26.46 -5.70 2.65
N PHE A 274 25.65 -5.59 3.70
CA PHE A 274 26.01 -6.20 4.99
C PHE A 274 25.75 -7.72 4.99
N PRO A 275 26.75 -8.52 5.37
CA PRO A 275 26.62 -9.99 5.39
C PRO A 275 25.79 -10.51 6.58
N ALA A 276 25.53 -9.66 7.60
CA ALA A 276 24.80 -10.07 8.80
C ALA A 276 23.29 -9.97 8.56
N PRO A 277 22.52 -11.09 8.57
CA PRO A 277 21.11 -11.11 8.22
C PRO A 277 20.25 -10.14 9.04
N LEU A 278 20.49 -10.01 10.34
CA LEU A 278 19.73 -9.10 11.21
C LEU A 278 20.02 -7.62 10.90
N VAL A 279 21.25 -7.27 10.54
CA VAL A 279 21.61 -5.90 10.16
C VAL A 279 20.94 -5.54 8.84
N SER A 280 21.03 -6.43 7.87
CA SER A 280 20.36 -6.27 6.58
C SER A 280 18.85 -6.06 6.74
N LEU A 281 18.21 -6.90 7.55
CA LEU A 281 16.78 -6.80 7.80
C LEU A 281 16.39 -5.55 8.62
N PHE A 282 17.24 -5.12 9.54
CA PHE A 282 17.05 -3.84 10.25
C PHE A 282 17.12 -2.65 9.30
N CYS A 283 18.03 -2.67 8.32
CA CYS A 283 18.08 -1.65 7.28
C CYS A 283 16.80 -1.64 6.43
N CYS A 284 16.25 -2.81 6.11
CA CYS A 284 14.95 -2.90 5.45
C CYS A 284 13.84 -2.22 6.28
N ALA A 285 13.79 -2.51 7.58
CA ALA A 285 12.81 -1.93 8.49
C ALA A 285 12.98 -0.41 8.64
N LEU A 286 14.22 0.06 8.86
CA LEU A 286 14.55 1.47 9.03
C LEU A 286 14.23 2.30 7.76
N CYS A 287 14.26 1.67 6.58
CA CYS A 287 13.83 2.29 5.33
C CYS A 287 12.39 2.82 5.44
N GLY A 288 11.51 2.18 6.23
CA GLY A 288 10.16 2.67 6.49
C GLY A 288 10.14 4.08 7.08
N PHE A 289 11.04 4.38 8.04
CA PHE A 289 11.19 5.72 8.57
C PHE A 289 11.68 6.72 7.50
N SER A 290 12.62 6.30 6.67
CA SER A 290 13.17 7.15 5.61
C SER A 290 12.13 7.58 4.58
N VAL A 291 11.23 6.68 4.17
CA VAL A 291 10.18 6.98 3.18
C VAL A 291 8.97 7.69 3.79
N SER A 292 8.84 7.73 5.11
CA SER A 292 7.67 8.30 5.80
C SER A 292 7.39 9.76 5.51
N LEU A 293 8.44 10.56 5.24
CA LEU A 293 8.36 11.99 4.95
C LEU A 293 8.36 12.32 3.45
N MET A 294 8.44 11.32 2.58
CA MET A 294 8.49 11.52 1.13
C MET A 294 7.11 11.65 0.49
N TRP A 295 6.06 11.45 1.28
CA TRP A 295 4.64 11.54 0.89
C TRP A 295 3.96 12.78 1.47
#